data_d3072edb0a39694a61ed5d55fe8ea6fa
#
_entry.id   d3072edb0a39694a61ed5d55fe8ea6fa
#
_cell.length_a   1.000
_cell.length_b   1.000
_cell.length_c   1.000
_cell.angle_alpha   90.00
_cell.angle_beta   90.00
_cell.angle_gamma   90.00
#
_symmetry.space_group_name_H-M   'P 1'
#
loop_
_entity.id
_entity.type
_entity.pdbx_description
1 polymer ?
#
loop_
_entity_poly.entity_id
_entity_poly.type
_entity_poly.pdbx_seq_one_letter_code
_entity_poly.pdbx_strand_id
1 'polypeptide(L)'
;MLTETLGYWGFVLFAASLGIACFGAALKVSLDTAYIVAQAFGWNWGENLKPKDAARFSLVYTVFVFLASLLMVFGIDPLQLTLFSMAITAVILPPVIIPFFVLMNDELYVGKYRNGWISNSVVIFTIALTFVLAIVAIALEIIGG
;
A
#
# COMPACT_ATOMS: atom_id res chain seq x y z
N MET A 1 -12.12 20.35 18.34
CA MET A 1 -13.11 20.83 17.36
C MET A 1 -14.40 19.99 17.39
N LEU A 2 -14.46 18.71 16.97
CA LEU A 2 -15.68 17.90 17.01
C LEU A 2 -16.28 17.73 18.42
N THR A 3 -15.46 17.60 19.44
CA THR A 3 -15.89 17.52 20.85
C THR A 3 -16.43 18.83 21.40
N GLU A 4 -16.03 19.96 20.86
CA GLU A 4 -16.52 21.30 21.29
C GLU A 4 -17.92 21.58 20.72
N THR A 5 -18.25 21.05 19.54
CA THR A 5 -19.54 21.28 18.88
C THR A 5 -20.60 20.23 19.21
N LEU A 6 -20.21 18.95 19.37
CA LEU A 6 -21.09 17.80 19.56
C LEU A 6 -20.91 17.11 20.92
N GLY A 7 -20.05 17.65 21.82
CA GLY A 7 -19.79 17.07 23.11
C GLY A 7 -19.27 15.64 23.06
N TYR A 8 -19.62 14.82 24.06
CA TYR A 8 -19.19 13.42 24.16
C TYR A 8 -19.59 12.56 22.94
N TRP A 9 -20.75 12.80 22.35
CA TRP A 9 -21.21 12.10 21.17
C TRP A 9 -20.34 12.34 19.94
N GLY A 10 -19.76 13.54 19.79
CA GLY A 10 -18.80 13.85 18.74
C GLY A 10 -17.54 12.99 18.82
N PHE A 11 -17.04 12.74 20.03
CA PHE A 11 -15.92 11.84 20.24
C PHE A 11 -16.27 10.38 19.88
N VAL A 12 -17.42 9.88 20.34
CA VAL A 12 -17.84 8.50 20.06
C VAL A 12 -18.01 8.26 18.56
N LEU A 13 -18.67 9.18 17.86
CA LEU A 13 -18.89 9.09 16.41
C LEU A 13 -17.55 9.13 15.64
N PHE A 14 -16.64 10.01 16.06
CA PHE A 14 -15.32 10.09 15.46
C PHE A 14 -14.51 8.80 15.68
N ALA A 15 -14.46 8.30 16.91
CA ALA A 15 -13.74 7.06 17.24
C ALA A 15 -14.31 5.85 16.50
N ALA A 16 -15.66 5.75 16.41
CA ALA A 16 -16.30 4.67 15.69
C ALA A 16 -16.01 4.73 14.17
N SER A 17 -16.13 5.92 13.56
CA SER A 17 -15.85 6.08 12.13
C SER A 17 -14.39 5.80 11.80
N LEU A 18 -13.46 6.26 12.64
CA LEU A 18 -12.03 5.98 12.50
C LEU A 18 -11.75 4.48 12.63
N GLY A 19 -12.34 3.82 13.62
CA GLY A 19 -12.20 2.38 13.82
C GLY A 19 -12.69 1.57 12.62
N ILE A 20 -13.85 1.90 12.07
CA ILE A 20 -14.40 1.24 10.87
C ILE A 20 -13.47 1.48 9.66
N ALA A 21 -13.00 2.71 9.47
CA ALA A 21 -12.12 3.05 8.37
C ALA A 21 -10.77 2.31 8.46
N CYS A 22 -10.15 2.27 9.63
CA CYS A 22 -8.90 1.54 9.87
C CYS A 22 -9.07 0.02 9.67
N PHE A 23 -10.19 -0.54 10.14
CA PHE A 23 -10.48 -1.96 9.95
C PHE A 23 -10.65 -2.30 8.46
N GLY A 24 -11.43 -1.51 7.72
CA GLY A 24 -11.59 -1.68 6.28
C GLY A 24 -10.27 -1.55 5.51
N ALA A 25 -9.42 -0.58 5.88
CA ALA A 25 -8.11 -0.42 5.29
C ALA A 25 -7.19 -1.61 5.57
N ALA A 26 -7.18 -2.14 6.79
CA ALA A 26 -6.36 -3.31 7.17
C ALA A 26 -6.77 -4.55 6.38
N LEU A 27 -8.06 -4.81 6.23
CA LEU A 27 -8.58 -5.92 5.43
C LEU A 27 -8.18 -5.76 3.96
N LYS A 28 -8.32 -4.56 3.39
CA LYS A 28 -7.95 -4.27 2.00
C LYS A 28 -6.47 -4.50 1.74
N VAL A 29 -5.58 -3.98 2.57
CA VAL A 29 -4.13 -4.13 2.40
C VAL A 29 -3.72 -5.60 2.48
N SER A 30 -4.29 -6.36 3.42
CA SER A 30 -4.02 -7.79 3.55
C SER A 30 -4.51 -8.58 2.32
N LEU A 31 -5.65 -8.19 1.76
CA LEU A 31 -6.22 -8.78 0.55
C LEU A 31 -5.36 -8.46 -0.68
N ASP A 32 -4.96 -7.20 -0.86
CA ASP A 32 -4.08 -6.77 -1.94
C ASP A 32 -2.74 -7.53 -1.90
N THR A 33 -2.18 -7.73 -0.70
CA THR A 33 -0.97 -8.53 -0.52
C THR A 33 -1.18 -9.99 -0.95
N ALA A 34 -2.31 -10.58 -0.58
CA ALA A 34 -2.64 -11.95 -0.98
C ALA A 34 -2.81 -12.07 -2.51
N TYR A 35 -3.39 -11.07 -3.18
CA TYR A 35 -3.48 -11.01 -4.64
C TYR A 35 -2.10 -10.96 -5.28
N ILE A 36 -1.21 -10.10 -4.82
CA ILE A 36 0.15 -9.95 -5.35
C ILE A 36 0.92 -11.28 -5.21
N VAL A 37 0.88 -11.89 -4.03
CA VAL A 37 1.56 -13.18 -3.78
C VAL A 37 0.98 -14.28 -4.65
N ALA A 38 -0.35 -14.42 -4.69
CA ALA A 38 -0.98 -15.48 -5.49
C ALA A 38 -0.69 -15.32 -6.99
N GLN A 39 -0.70 -14.11 -7.51
CA GLN A 39 -0.36 -13.82 -8.91
C GLN A 39 1.12 -14.11 -9.21
N ALA A 40 2.03 -13.71 -8.32
CA ALA A 40 3.46 -13.96 -8.47
C ALA A 40 3.81 -15.45 -8.54
N PHE A 41 3.06 -16.29 -7.80
CA PHE A 41 3.25 -17.74 -7.79
C PHE A 41 2.30 -18.52 -8.73
N GLY A 42 1.44 -17.83 -9.47
CA GLY A 42 0.47 -18.46 -10.38
C GLY A 42 -0.58 -19.32 -9.68
N TRP A 43 -0.95 -18.96 -8.43
CA TRP A 43 -1.99 -19.68 -7.70
C TRP A 43 -3.40 -19.19 -8.09
N ASN A 44 -4.40 -20.05 -7.83
CA ASN A 44 -5.79 -19.60 -7.94
C ASN A 44 -6.08 -18.52 -6.89
N TRP A 45 -6.65 -17.41 -7.35
CA TRP A 45 -6.97 -16.26 -6.53
C TRP A 45 -8.34 -15.69 -6.88
N GLY A 46 -8.98 -15.05 -5.90
CA GLY A 46 -10.25 -14.36 -6.07
C GLY A 46 -11.17 -14.50 -4.86
N GLU A 47 -11.85 -13.42 -4.53
CA GLU A 47 -12.81 -13.36 -3.42
C GLU A 47 -14.05 -14.23 -3.66
N ASN A 48 -14.40 -14.48 -4.94
CA ASN A 48 -15.55 -15.28 -5.33
C ASN A 48 -15.28 -16.79 -5.31
N LEU A 49 -14.03 -17.20 -5.11
CA LEU A 49 -13.66 -18.61 -5.01
C LEU A 49 -13.90 -19.12 -3.59
N LYS A 50 -14.35 -20.38 -3.50
CA LYS A 50 -14.46 -21.02 -2.19
C LYS A 50 -13.06 -21.14 -1.57
N PRO A 51 -12.93 -21.01 -0.24
CA PRO A 51 -11.62 -21.13 0.43
C PRO A 51 -10.87 -22.43 0.13
N LYS A 52 -11.57 -23.49 -0.24
CA LYS A 52 -10.97 -24.78 -0.67
C LYS A 52 -10.28 -24.68 -2.03
N ASP A 53 -10.83 -23.88 -2.94
CA ASP A 53 -10.33 -23.76 -4.32
C ASP A 53 -9.19 -22.74 -4.41
N ALA A 54 -9.13 -21.79 -3.48
CA ALA A 54 -8.09 -20.78 -3.33
C ALA A 54 -7.43 -20.83 -1.94
N ALA A 55 -7.14 -22.01 -1.44
CA ALA A 55 -6.67 -22.21 -0.06
C ALA A 55 -5.37 -21.45 0.25
N ARG A 56 -4.42 -21.40 -0.70
CA ARG A 56 -3.16 -20.68 -0.53
C ARG A 56 -3.38 -19.16 -0.46
N PHE A 57 -4.26 -18.62 -1.30
CA PHE A 57 -4.66 -17.22 -1.27
C PHE A 57 -5.29 -16.86 0.09
N SER A 58 -6.27 -17.66 0.54
CA SER A 58 -6.93 -17.46 1.83
C SER A 58 -5.97 -17.58 3.00
N LEU A 59 -5.00 -18.49 2.93
CA LEU A 59 -3.98 -18.66 3.96
C LEU A 59 -3.07 -17.42 4.05
N VAL A 60 -2.58 -16.92 2.92
CA VAL A 60 -1.75 -15.70 2.90
C VAL A 60 -2.50 -14.54 3.53
N TYR A 61 -3.73 -14.28 3.10
CA TYR A 61 -4.58 -13.25 3.66
C TYR A 61 -4.70 -13.36 5.19
N THR A 62 -5.05 -14.56 5.68
CA THR A 62 -5.25 -14.82 7.11
C THR A 62 -3.95 -14.66 7.92
N VAL A 63 -2.82 -15.15 7.38
CA VAL A 63 -1.51 -15.03 8.03
C VAL A 63 -1.10 -13.57 8.15
N PHE A 64 -1.28 -12.74 7.11
CA PHE A 64 -0.94 -11.32 7.19
C PHE A 64 -1.79 -10.56 8.20
N VAL A 65 -3.11 -10.82 8.26
CA VAL A 65 -3.99 -10.22 9.28
C VAL A 65 -3.54 -10.65 10.69
N PHE A 66 -3.21 -11.93 10.87
CA PHE A 66 -2.77 -12.46 12.16
C PHE A 66 -1.43 -11.86 12.60
N LEU A 67 -0.44 -11.79 11.69
CA LEU A 67 0.86 -11.17 11.97
C LEU A 67 0.73 -9.69 12.33
N ALA A 68 -0.09 -8.95 11.59
CA ALA A 68 -0.35 -7.55 11.90
C ALA A 68 -0.98 -7.37 13.29
N SER A 69 -1.91 -8.24 13.67
CA SER A 69 -2.52 -8.23 15.00
C SER A 69 -1.51 -8.57 16.10
N LEU A 70 -0.58 -9.50 15.83
CA LEU A 70 0.48 -9.87 16.77
C LEU A 70 1.43 -8.69 17.08
N LEU A 71 1.78 -7.88 16.08
CA LEU A 71 2.64 -6.70 16.29
C LEU A 71 2.04 -5.74 17.31
N MET A 72 0.71 -5.60 17.34
CA MET A 72 0.01 -4.79 18.34
C MET A 72 0.10 -5.38 19.76
N VAL A 73 0.05 -6.72 19.88
CA VAL A 73 0.17 -7.39 21.17
C VAL A 73 1.56 -7.23 21.77
N PHE A 74 2.60 -7.13 20.95
CA PHE A 74 3.97 -6.86 21.38
C PHE A 74 4.21 -5.41 21.82
N GLY A 75 3.19 -4.54 21.75
CA GLY A 75 3.27 -3.16 22.22
C GLY A 75 4.09 -2.24 21.31
N ILE A 76 4.25 -2.61 20.04
CA ILE A 76 4.91 -1.75 19.05
C ILE A 76 4.00 -0.54 18.77
N ASP A 77 4.57 0.65 18.80
CA ASP A 77 3.83 1.89 18.54
C ASP A 77 3.30 1.92 17.09
N PRO A 78 1.97 1.96 16.89
CA PRO A 78 1.37 2.00 15.56
C PRO A 78 1.80 3.21 14.73
N LEU A 79 2.08 4.34 15.39
CA LEU A 79 2.50 5.55 14.70
C LEU A 79 3.91 5.38 14.10
N GLN A 80 4.84 4.84 14.87
CA GLN A 80 6.19 4.52 14.38
C GLN A 80 6.17 3.51 13.24
N LEU A 81 5.35 2.44 13.35
CA LEU A 81 5.17 1.47 12.27
C LEU A 81 4.62 2.13 11.00
N THR A 82 3.68 3.05 11.12
CA THR A 82 3.11 3.77 9.99
C THR A 82 4.15 4.64 9.31
N LEU A 83 4.92 5.43 10.08
CA LEU A 83 5.99 6.27 9.55
C LEU A 83 7.07 5.45 8.84
N PHE A 84 7.50 4.35 9.45
CA PHE A 84 8.46 3.42 8.86
C PHE A 84 7.95 2.79 7.55
N SER A 85 6.67 2.37 7.51
CA SER A 85 6.04 1.85 6.30
C SER A 85 5.95 2.89 5.18
N MET A 86 5.65 4.14 5.52
CA MET A 86 5.64 5.25 4.56
C MET A 86 7.04 5.50 3.98
N ALA A 87 8.07 5.51 4.82
CA ALA A 87 9.45 5.68 4.39
C ALA A 87 9.88 4.55 3.43
N ILE A 88 9.62 3.29 3.77
CA ILE A 88 9.89 2.15 2.89
C ILE A 88 9.14 2.29 1.55
N THR A 89 7.87 2.65 1.58
CA THR A 89 7.07 2.83 0.36
C THR A 89 7.66 3.91 -0.55
N ALA A 90 8.10 5.03 0.03
CA ALA A 90 8.74 6.10 -0.73
C ALA A 90 10.03 5.64 -1.44
N VAL A 91 10.81 4.77 -0.78
CA VAL A 91 12.06 4.21 -1.35
C VAL A 91 11.80 3.17 -2.44
N ILE A 92 10.75 2.34 -2.27
CA ILE A 92 10.43 1.26 -3.22
C ILE A 92 9.71 1.79 -4.46
N LEU A 93 8.98 2.90 -4.34
CA LEU A 93 8.17 3.44 -5.42
C LEU A 93 8.95 3.72 -6.72
N PRO A 94 10.14 4.41 -6.71
CA PRO A 94 10.89 4.66 -7.92
C PRO A 94 11.30 3.40 -8.69
N PRO A 95 11.93 2.37 -8.08
CA PRO A 95 12.28 1.15 -8.79
C PRO A 95 11.08 0.36 -9.33
N VAL A 96 9.90 0.49 -8.72
CA VAL A 96 8.67 -0.14 -9.23
C VAL A 96 8.12 0.58 -10.46
N ILE A 97 8.21 1.91 -10.52
CA ILE A 97 7.70 2.70 -11.65
C ILE A 97 8.54 2.46 -12.92
N ILE A 98 9.86 2.23 -12.80
CA ILE A 98 10.75 2.07 -13.95
C ILE A 98 10.31 0.92 -14.89
N PRO A 99 10.06 -0.31 -14.43
CA PRO A 99 9.54 -1.38 -15.29
C PRO A 99 8.23 -1.02 -15.98
N PHE A 100 7.30 -0.36 -15.28
CA PHE A 100 6.06 0.11 -15.89
C PHE A 100 6.31 1.12 -17.00
N PHE A 101 7.24 2.05 -16.81
CA PHE A 101 7.62 3.02 -17.82
C PHE A 101 8.17 2.32 -19.08
N VAL A 102 9.01 1.31 -18.91
CA VAL A 102 9.53 0.51 -20.03
C VAL A 102 8.40 -0.20 -20.77
N LEU A 103 7.52 -0.90 -20.06
CA LEU A 103 6.39 -1.63 -20.63
C LEU A 103 5.43 -0.72 -21.40
N MET A 104 5.15 0.49 -20.91
CA MET A 104 4.26 1.46 -21.55
C MET A 104 4.86 2.10 -22.81
N ASN A 105 6.14 1.89 -23.07
CA ASN A 105 6.83 2.35 -24.28
C ASN A 105 7.12 1.19 -25.26
N ASP A 106 6.89 -0.06 -24.89
CA ASP A 106 7.14 -1.21 -25.72
C ASP A 106 5.93 -1.51 -26.62
N GLU A 107 6.16 -1.47 -27.94
CA GLU A 107 5.15 -1.77 -28.96
C GLU A 107 4.60 -3.19 -28.87
N LEU A 108 5.39 -4.14 -28.35
CA LEU A 108 4.98 -5.52 -28.21
C LEU A 108 3.83 -5.69 -27.23
N TYR A 109 3.83 -4.89 -26.15
CA TYR A 109 2.83 -4.97 -25.07
C TYR A 109 1.66 -4.01 -25.29
N VAL A 110 1.92 -2.79 -25.73
CA VAL A 110 0.91 -1.71 -25.76
C VAL A 110 0.45 -1.37 -27.17
N GLY A 111 1.20 -1.83 -28.19
CA GLY A 111 0.87 -1.60 -29.59
C GLY A 111 0.72 -0.09 -29.92
N LYS A 112 -0.37 0.26 -30.58
CA LYS A 112 -0.68 1.65 -30.97
C LYS A 112 -0.95 2.60 -29.81
N TYR A 113 -1.13 2.10 -28.58
CA TYR A 113 -1.38 2.91 -27.37
C TYR A 113 -0.09 3.27 -26.62
N ARG A 114 1.07 3.11 -27.25
CA ARG A 114 2.35 3.52 -26.72
C ARG A 114 2.33 4.97 -26.25
N ASN A 115 3.00 5.21 -25.14
CA ASN A 115 3.13 6.57 -24.58
C ASN A 115 3.71 7.55 -25.59
N GLY A 116 3.05 8.71 -25.75
CA GLY A 116 3.57 9.82 -26.51
C GLY A 116 4.66 10.60 -25.77
N TRP A 117 5.30 11.52 -26.46
CA TRP A 117 6.38 12.36 -25.88
C TRP A 117 5.94 13.13 -24.63
N ILE A 118 4.74 13.71 -24.62
CA ILE A 118 4.20 14.44 -23.47
C ILE A 118 4.00 13.48 -22.28
N SER A 119 3.39 12.32 -22.50
CA SER A 119 3.16 11.31 -21.45
C SER A 119 4.48 10.84 -20.85
N ASN A 120 5.48 10.56 -21.69
CA ASN A 120 6.81 10.15 -21.23
C ASN A 120 7.50 11.25 -20.42
N SER A 121 7.39 12.51 -20.82
CA SER A 121 7.96 13.64 -20.05
C SER A 121 7.34 13.75 -18.66
N VAL A 122 6.03 13.58 -18.55
CA VAL A 122 5.34 13.58 -17.26
C VAL A 122 5.79 12.41 -16.38
N VAL A 123 5.90 11.20 -16.95
CA VAL A 123 6.35 10.02 -16.21
C VAL A 123 7.79 10.17 -15.73
N ILE A 124 8.71 10.64 -16.60
CA ILE A 124 10.10 10.89 -16.24
C ILE A 124 10.19 11.94 -15.13
N PHE A 125 9.44 13.03 -15.24
CA PHE A 125 9.39 14.04 -14.18
C PHE A 125 8.88 13.46 -12.85
N THR A 126 7.84 12.63 -12.90
CA THR A 126 7.31 11.95 -11.72
C THR A 126 8.35 11.01 -11.09
N ILE A 127 9.06 10.22 -11.92
CA ILE A 127 10.14 9.35 -11.43
C ILE A 127 11.23 10.19 -10.76
N ALA A 128 11.70 11.27 -11.39
CA ALA A 128 12.70 12.14 -10.81
C ALA A 128 12.26 12.73 -9.48
N LEU A 129 11.01 13.21 -9.40
CA LEU A 129 10.43 13.75 -8.19
C LEU A 129 10.36 12.69 -7.07
N THR A 130 9.93 11.47 -7.38
CA THR A 130 9.85 10.37 -6.39
C THR A 130 11.24 9.97 -5.89
N PHE A 131 12.28 9.99 -6.73
CA PHE A 131 13.66 9.78 -6.29
C PHE A 131 14.13 10.85 -5.32
N VAL A 132 13.87 12.12 -5.62
CA VAL A 132 14.22 13.25 -4.73
C VAL A 132 13.51 13.10 -3.39
N LEU A 133 12.20 12.80 -3.41
CA LEU A 133 11.41 12.61 -2.19
C LEU A 133 11.90 11.40 -1.38
N ALA A 134 12.29 10.30 -2.04
CA ALA A 134 12.86 9.13 -1.37
C ALA A 134 14.17 9.46 -0.64
N ILE A 135 15.06 10.21 -1.31
CA ILE A 135 16.34 10.64 -0.71
C ILE A 135 16.07 11.56 0.50
N VAL A 136 15.15 12.51 0.36
CA VAL A 136 14.78 13.41 1.46
C VAL A 136 14.16 12.64 2.62
N ALA A 137 13.27 11.68 2.35
CA ALA A 137 12.64 10.84 3.38
C ALA A 137 13.69 10.04 4.17
N ILE A 138 14.65 9.40 3.48
CA ILE A 138 15.75 8.67 4.12
C ILE A 138 16.61 9.62 4.96
N ALA A 139 16.95 10.79 4.42
CA ALA A 139 17.78 11.76 5.13
C ALA A 139 17.09 12.26 6.41
N LEU A 140 15.79 12.53 6.36
CA LEU A 140 15.01 12.95 7.52
C LEU A 140 14.89 11.85 8.57
N GLU A 141 14.73 10.60 8.16
CA GLU A 141 14.67 9.45 9.09
C GLU A 141 16.00 9.25 9.82
N ILE A 142 17.13 9.45 9.13
CA ILE A 142 18.47 9.32 9.74
C ILE A 142 18.79 10.48 10.69
N ILE A 143 18.35 11.70 10.35
CA ILE A 143 18.68 12.91 11.11
C ILE A 143 17.68 13.18 12.23
N GLY A 144 16.42 12.79 12.04
CA GLY A 144 15.29 13.08 12.92
C GLY A 144 14.93 11.95 13.89
N GLY A 145 15.62 10.79 13.83
CA GLY A 145 15.41 9.63 14.72
C GLY A 145 16.14 9.73 16.06
#